data_221b09705575de4906782c6183855e5e
#
_entry.id   221b09705575de4906782c6183855e5e
#
_cell.length_a   1.000
_cell.length_b   1.000
_cell.length_c   1.000
_cell.angle_alpha   90.00
_cell.angle_beta   90.00
_cell.angle_gamma   90.00
#
_symmetry.space_group_name_H-M   'P 1'
#
loop_
_entity.id
_entity.type
_entity.pdbx_description
1 polymer ?
#
loop_
_entity_poly.entity_id
_entity_poly.type
_entity_poly.pdbx_seq_one_letter_code
_entity_poly.pdbx_strand_id
1 'polypeptide(L)'
;MPKTKAGDHFESLFEYAPISLWEQDYSGIKSFLDKLRASGVANLDTFLNEHPEEIDKTLRLIKVTHVNRETLNLFGAKTEKELLANLDKMFRDEMRAHWRSELTALWNGEFNWSGDGVNYRLDGEALDIRLHWRILPECESTWECVLVAIENITALKQAEKRFRNLFKY
;
A
#
# COMPACT_ATOMS: atom_id res chain seq x y z
N MET A 1 -14.22 -27.32 -1.07
CA MET A 1 -15.64 -26.92 -1.19
C MET A 1 -15.87 -26.29 -2.54
N PRO A 2 -16.97 -26.61 -3.23
CA PRO A 2 -17.31 -25.90 -4.44
C PRO A 2 -17.55 -24.42 -4.14
N LYS A 3 -16.91 -23.55 -4.90
CA LYS A 3 -17.11 -22.10 -4.79
C LYS A 3 -18.57 -21.77 -5.15
N THR A 4 -19.18 -20.86 -4.39
CA THR A 4 -20.51 -20.37 -4.74
C THR A 4 -20.42 -19.44 -5.94
N LYS A 5 -21.47 -19.33 -6.80
CA LYS A 5 -21.52 -18.38 -7.91
C LYS A 5 -21.20 -16.93 -7.46
N ALA A 6 -21.63 -16.56 -6.25
CA ALA A 6 -21.34 -15.24 -5.67
C ALA A 6 -19.83 -15.05 -5.38
N GLY A 7 -19.17 -16.08 -4.80
CA GLY A 7 -17.73 -16.05 -4.55
C GLY A 7 -16.92 -15.95 -5.83
N ASP A 8 -17.29 -16.70 -6.86
CA ASP A 8 -16.63 -16.63 -8.18
C ASP A 8 -16.81 -15.25 -8.84
N HIS A 9 -17.98 -14.63 -8.65
CA HIS A 9 -18.25 -13.30 -9.17
C HIS A 9 -17.37 -12.23 -8.47
N PHE A 10 -17.25 -12.28 -7.15
CA PHE A 10 -16.39 -11.36 -6.40
C PHE A 10 -14.90 -11.54 -6.76
N GLU A 11 -14.44 -12.76 -6.92
CA GLU A 11 -13.08 -13.04 -7.40
C GLU A 11 -12.85 -12.46 -8.79
N SER A 12 -13.80 -12.57 -9.71
CA SER A 12 -13.73 -11.96 -11.04
C SER A 12 -13.69 -10.44 -10.99
N LEU A 13 -14.50 -9.83 -10.14
CA LEU A 13 -14.49 -8.36 -9.96
C LEU A 13 -13.13 -7.85 -9.48
N PHE A 14 -12.51 -8.54 -8.56
CA PHE A 14 -11.17 -8.23 -8.07
C PHE A 14 -10.13 -8.46 -9.17
N GLU A 15 -10.11 -9.67 -9.76
CA GLU A 15 -9.10 -10.10 -10.75
C GLU A 15 -9.08 -9.22 -11.98
N TYR A 16 -10.23 -8.80 -12.48
CA TYR A 16 -10.37 -8.04 -13.73
C TYR A 16 -10.70 -6.56 -13.52
N ALA A 17 -10.63 -6.05 -12.30
CA ALA A 17 -10.81 -4.62 -12.06
C ALA A 17 -9.80 -3.80 -12.88
N PRO A 18 -10.22 -2.67 -13.48
CA PRO A 18 -9.34 -1.84 -14.32
C PRO A 18 -8.39 -0.94 -13.52
N ILE A 19 -8.10 -1.32 -12.30
CA ILE A 19 -7.18 -0.63 -11.38
C ILE A 19 -6.37 -1.68 -10.64
N SER A 20 -5.12 -1.35 -10.28
CA SER A 20 -4.27 -2.22 -9.47
C SER A 20 -4.86 -2.40 -8.08
N LEU A 21 -5.26 -3.62 -7.74
CA LEU A 21 -5.79 -3.99 -6.43
C LEU A 21 -4.92 -5.03 -5.75
N TRP A 22 -4.73 -4.83 -4.46
CA TRP A 22 -3.96 -5.72 -3.58
C TRP A 22 -4.81 -6.08 -2.38
N GLU A 23 -4.73 -7.31 -1.97
CA GLU A 23 -5.24 -7.77 -0.67
C GLU A 23 -4.04 -7.98 0.25
N GLN A 24 -4.08 -7.38 1.42
CA GLN A 24 -2.97 -7.40 2.37
C GLN A 24 -3.47 -7.71 3.78
N ASP A 25 -2.56 -8.20 4.61
CA ASP A 25 -2.79 -8.50 6.02
C ASP A 25 -1.84 -7.63 6.84
N TYR A 26 -2.41 -6.78 7.69
CA TYR A 26 -1.70 -5.86 8.59
C TYR A 26 -1.74 -6.31 10.05
N SER A 27 -2.09 -7.57 10.32
CA SER A 27 -2.18 -8.08 11.70
C SER A 27 -0.85 -7.99 12.46
N GLY A 28 0.27 -8.19 11.77
CA GLY A 28 1.61 -8.01 12.34
C GLY A 28 1.89 -6.58 12.76
N ILE A 29 1.44 -5.62 11.96
CA ILE A 29 1.56 -4.18 12.27
C ILE A 29 0.71 -3.84 13.50
N LYS A 30 -0.52 -4.35 13.54
CA LYS A 30 -1.40 -4.16 14.71
C LYS A 30 -0.75 -4.66 16.00
N SER A 31 -0.20 -5.86 15.94
CA SER A 31 0.50 -6.46 17.09
C SER A 31 1.69 -5.59 17.53
N PHE A 32 2.46 -5.08 16.59
CA PHE A 32 3.59 -4.17 16.88
C PHE A 32 3.11 -2.89 17.57
N LEU A 33 2.11 -2.22 17.03
CA LEU A 33 1.56 -0.98 17.58
C LEU A 33 0.93 -1.19 18.96
N ASP A 34 0.21 -2.29 19.16
CA ASP A 34 -0.39 -2.65 20.45
C ASP A 34 0.70 -2.86 21.52
N LYS A 35 1.80 -3.52 21.17
CA LYS A 35 2.96 -3.71 22.06
C LYS A 35 3.62 -2.39 22.44
N LEU A 36 3.76 -1.47 21.49
CA LEU A 36 4.30 -0.13 21.77
C LEU A 36 3.43 0.62 22.79
N ARG A 37 2.11 0.60 22.61
CA ARG A 37 1.19 1.21 23.57
C ARG A 37 1.29 0.58 24.95
N ALA A 38 1.34 -0.75 24.99
CA ALA A 38 1.48 -1.49 26.25
C ALA A 38 2.80 -1.19 26.96
N SER A 39 3.85 -0.84 26.23
CA SER A 39 5.16 -0.46 26.78
C SER A 39 5.23 0.99 27.28
N GLY A 40 4.16 1.78 27.09
CA GLY A 40 4.08 3.16 27.56
C GLY A 40 4.42 4.22 26.52
N VAL A 41 4.60 3.84 25.24
CA VAL A 41 4.79 4.80 24.15
C VAL A 41 3.48 5.58 23.94
N ALA A 42 3.50 6.88 24.17
CA ALA A 42 2.35 7.76 23.99
C ALA A 42 2.38 8.50 22.64
N ASN A 43 3.58 8.74 22.10
CA ASN A 43 3.78 9.51 20.87
C ASN A 43 4.61 8.67 19.89
N LEU A 44 3.95 8.26 18.78
CA LEU A 44 4.60 7.44 17.76
C LEU A 44 5.71 8.20 17.04
N ASP A 45 5.49 9.48 16.71
CA ASP A 45 6.50 10.29 15.99
C ASP A 45 7.80 10.38 16.78
N THR A 46 7.72 10.66 18.10
CA THR A 46 8.90 10.70 18.96
C THR A 46 9.62 9.36 18.97
N PHE A 47 8.87 8.27 19.10
CA PHE A 47 9.42 6.92 19.07
C PHE A 47 10.13 6.63 17.75
N LEU A 48 9.51 6.93 16.61
CA LEU A 48 10.11 6.69 15.29
C LEU A 48 11.31 7.59 15.01
N ASN A 49 11.35 8.80 15.57
CA ASN A 49 12.53 9.69 15.49
C ASN A 49 13.72 9.10 16.24
N GLU A 50 13.48 8.48 17.38
CA GLU A 50 14.51 7.84 18.20
C GLU A 50 14.89 6.45 17.68
N HIS A 51 13.98 5.78 16.95
CA HIS A 51 14.14 4.42 16.42
C HIS A 51 13.77 4.35 14.94
N PRO A 52 14.51 5.05 14.05
CA PRO A 52 14.15 5.10 12.62
C PRO A 52 14.20 3.73 11.93
N GLU A 53 14.96 2.79 12.45
CA GLU A 53 15.05 1.41 11.95
C GLU A 53 13.71 0.66 12.06
N GLU A 54 12.83 1.08 12.96
CA GLU A 54 11.54 0.43 13.16
C GLU A 54 10.57 0.69 11.99
N ILE A 55 10.79 1.75 11.21
CA ILE A 55 9.98 2.01 10.00
C ILE A 55 10.15 0.86 9.01
N ASP A 56 11.38 0.45 8.73
CA ASP A 56 11.66 -0.66 7.81
C ASP A 56 11.17 -2.00 8.35
N LYS A 57 11.30 -2.22 9.66
CA LYS A 57 10.80 -3.44 10.31
C LYS A 57 9.29 -3.58 10.16
N THR A 58 8.55 -2.51 10.38
CA THR A 58 7.09 -2.54 10.24
C THR A 58 6.65 -2.72 8.79
N LEU A 59 7.38 -2.14 7.85
CA LEU A 59 7.10 -2.33 6.42
C LEU A 59 7.18 -3.81 6.02
N ARG A 60 8.13 -4.56 6.61
CA ARG A 60 8.29 -6.00 6.37
C ARG A 60 7.21 -6.86 7.03
N LEU A 61 6.42 -6.31 7.94
CA LEU A 61 5.30 -7.01 8.56
C LEU A 61 4.07 -7.07 7.67
N ILE A 62 4.02 -6.27 6.61
CA ILE A 62 2.94 -6.34 5.62
C ILE A 62 3.01 -7.67 4.89
N LYS A 63 1.90 -8.41 4.90
CA LYS A 63 1.74 -9.61 4.09
C LYS A 63 0.84 -9.33 2.92
N VAL A 64 1.31 -9.57 1.71
CA VAL A 64 0.50 -9.53 0.50
C VAL A 64 -0.13 -10.91 0.32
N THR A 65 -1.46 -10.97 0.36
CA THR A 65 -2.20 -12.23 0.23
C THR A 65 -2.64 -12.49 -1.21
N HIS A 66 -2.93 -11.42 -1.95
CA HIS A 66 -3.33 -11.54 -3.35
C HIS A 66 -3.17 -10.21 -4.08
N VAL A 67 -2.93 -10.27 -5.39
CA VAL A 67 -2.94 -9.12 -6.30
C VAL A 67 -3.75 -9.46 -7.55
N ASN A 68 -4.34 -8.45 -8.19
CA ASN A 68 -5.10 -8.67 -9.41
C ASN A 68 -4.24 -8.55 -10.66
N ARG A 69 -4.84 -8.82 -11.81
CA ARG A 69 -4.17 -8.79 -13.12
C ARG A 69 -3.60 -7.40 -13.44
N GLU A 70 -4.35 -6.35 -13.16
CA GLU A 70 -3.90 -4.98 -13.43
C GLU A 70 -2.66 -4.60 -12.62
N THR A 71 -2.49 -5.15 -11.42
CA THR A 71 -1.27 -4.99 -10.65
C THR A 71 -0.06 -5.55 -11.38
N LEU A 72 -0.18 -6.74 -11.96
CA LEU A 72 0.90 -7.35 -12.75
C LEU A 72 1.24 -6.49 -13.96
N ASN A 73 0.24 -5.99 -14.68
CA ASN A 73 0.42 -5.12 -15.83
C ASN A 73 1.11 -3.81 -15.44
N LEU A 74 0.65 -3.18 -14.38
CA LEU A 74 1.18 -1.88 -13.92
C LEU A 74 2.67 -1.97 -13.58
N PHE A 75 3.09 -3.03 -12.89
CA PHE A 75 4.47 -3.18 -12.45
C PHE A 75 5.35 -3.99 -13.42
N GLY A 76 4.78 -4.53 -14.49
CA GLY A 76 5.53 -5.29 -15.50
C GLY A 76 5.95 -6.67 -15.03
N ALA A 77 5.17 -7.31 -14.15
CA ALA A 77 5.38 -8.68 -13.71
C ALA A 77 4.54 -9.64 -14.55
N LYS A 78 5.05 -10.83 -14.80
CA LYS A 78 4.33 -11.88 -15.52
C LYS A 78 3.43 -12.70 -14.61
N THR A 79 3.85 -12.87 -13.35
CA THR A 79 3.16 -13.69 -12.34
C THR A 79 3.17 -12.99 -11.00
N GLU A 80 2.21 -13.35 -10.15
CA GLU A 80 2.17 -12.90 -8.75
C GLU A 80 3.46 -13.28 -8.01
N LYS A 81 3.97 -14.49 -8.23
CA LYS A 81 5.21 -14.96 -7.62
C LYS A 81 6.40 -14.06 -7.97
N GLU A 82 6.54 -13.68 -9.23
CA GLU A 82 7.58 -12.75 -9.69
C GLU A 82 7.44 -11.39 -9.01
N LEU A 83 6.23 -10.86 -8.96
CA LEU A 83 5.95 -9.58 -8.33
C LEU A 83 6.33 -9.61 -6.85
N LEU A 84 5.88 -10.61 -6.11
CA LEU A 84 6.14 -10.73 -4.66
C LEU A 84 7.62 -10.94 -4.35
N ALA A 85 8.37 -11.56 -5.24
CA ALA A 85 9.83 -11.73 -5.09
C ALA A 85 10.62 -10.43 -5.30
N ASN A 86 9.99 -9.37 -5.84
CA ASN A 86 10.65 -8.13 -6.22
C ASN A 86 10.01 -6.88 -5.58
N LEU A 87 9.30 -7.02 -4.48
CA LEU A 87 8.62 -5.90 -3.81
C LEU A 87 9.60 -4.79 -3.40
N ASP A 88 10.82 -5.13 -3.02
CA ASP A 88 11.88 -4.20 -2.66
C ASP A 88 12.34 -3.30 -3.83
N LYS A 89 12.18 -3.78 -5.06
CA LYS A 89 12.48 -2.99 -6.27
C LYS A 89 11.36 -2.01 -6.62
N MET A 90 10.13 -2.33 -6.23
CA MET A 90 8.94 -1.53 -6.51
C MET A 90 8.75 -0.43 -5.48
N PHE A 91 9.03 -0.72 -4.23
CA PHE A 91 8.85 0.16 -3.07
C PHE A 91 10.22 0.51 -2.50
N ARG A 92 10.80 1.62 -2.99
CA ARG A 92 12.13 2.08 -2.59
C ARG A 92 12.04 3.31 -1.67
N ASP A 93 13.10 4.06 -1.58
CA ASP A 93 13.34 5.11 -0.59
C ASP A 93 12.19 6.11 -0.37
N GLU A 94 11.52 6.52 -1.43
CA GLU A 94 10.41 7.48 -1.34
C GLU A 94 9.23 6.92 -0.55
N MET A 95 9.08 5.59 -0.52
CA MET A 95 8.00 4.92 0.20
C MET A 95 8.19 4.90 1.72
N ARG A 96 9.39 5.13 2.22
CA ARG A 96 9.64 5.15 3.67
C ARG A 96 8.92 6.32 4.35
N ALA A 97 9.00 7.52 3.77
CA ALA A 97 8.29 8.69 4.29
C ALA A 97 6.76 8.51 4.18
N HIS A 98 6.33 7.91 3.08
CA HIS A 98 4.95 7.54 2.82
C HIS A 98 4.43 6.57 3.88
N TRP A 99 5.18 5.51 4.13
CA TRP A 99 4.83 4.48 5.11
C TRP A 99 4.75 5.04 6.53
N ARG A 100 5.61 5.96 6.90
CA ARG A 100 5.54 6.66 8.19
C ARG A 100 4.19 7.35 8.38
N SER A 101 3.68 8.01 7.33
CA SER A 101 2.37 8.65 7.35
C SER A 101 1.24 7.64 7.51
N GLU A 102 1.34 6.49 6.86
CA GLU A 102 0.38 5.39 6.97
C GLU A 102 0.37 4.80 8.39
N LEU A 103 1.56 4.57 8.98
CA LEU A 103 1.67 4.11 10.37
C LEU A 103 1.04 5.09 11.34
N THR A 104 1.22 6.39 11.12
CA THR A 104 0.61 7.43 11.96
C THR A 104 -0.91 7.36 11.90
N ALA A 105 -1.47 7.17 10.70
CA ALA A 105 -2.91 6.98 10.52
C ALA A 105 -3.41 5.76 11.30
N LEU A 106 -2.73 4.63 11.17
CA LEU A 106 -3.07 3.39 11.90
C LEU A 106 -2.97 3.59 13.41
N TRP A 107 -1.92 4.25 13.89
CA TRP A 107 -1.75 4.58 15.31
C TRP A 107 -2.90 5.42 15.85
N ASN A 108 -3.41 6.35 15.05
CA ASN A 108 -4.51 7.23 15.40
C ASN A 108 -5.90 6.56 15.26
N GLY A 109 -5.95 5.28 14.94
CA GLY A 109 -7.20 4.53 14.79
C GLY A 109 -7.94 4.78 13.49
N GLU A 110 -7.26 5.26 12.46
CA GLU A 110 -7.85 5.44 11.14
C GLU A 110 -7.80 4.12 10.37
N PHE A 111 -8.90 3.77 9.70
CA PHE A 111 -9.06 2.53 8.94
C PHE A 111 -8.95 2.74 7.44
N ASN A 112 -8.59 3.92 7.00
CA ASN A 112 -8.34 4.25 5.60
C ASN A 112 -7.27 5.35 5.51
N TRP A 113 -6.59 5.37 4.38
CA TRP A 113 -5.56 6.36 4.10
C TRP A 113 -5.42 6.51 2.58
N SER A 114 -5.04 7.68 2.12
CA SER A 114 -4.65 7.88 0.73
C SER A 114 -3.56 8.94 0.62
N GLY A 115 -2.73 8.81 -0.40
CA GLY A 115 -1.66 9.76 -0.69
C GLY A 115 -0.96 9.44 -2.00
N ASP A 116 -0.24 10.44 -2.49
CA ASP A 116 0.54 10.33 -3.71
C ASP A 116 1.98 9.93 -3.38
N GLY A 117 2.60 9.15 -4.25
CA GLY A 117 3.97 8.69 -4.07
C GLY A 117 4.59 8.25 -5.38
N VAL A 118 5.74 7.61 -5.28
CA VAL A 118 6.47 7.06 -6.41
C VAL A 118 6.73 5.58 -6.18
N ASN A 119 6.31 4.75 -7.12
CA ASN A 119 6.69 3.35 -7.19
C ASN A 119 7.53 3.11 -8.44
N TYR A 120 8.10 1.93 -8.55
CA TYR A 120 8.94 1.57 -9.69
C TYR A 120 8.46 0.27 -10.30
N ARG A 121 8.41 0.24 -11.63
CA ARG A 121 8.20 -0.99 -12.38
C ARG A 121 9.40 -1.91 -12.20
N LEU A 122 9.25 -3.19 -12.51
CA LEU A 122 10.36 -4.15 -12.44
C LEU A 122 11.49 -3.81 -13.42
N ASP A 123 11.20 -3.08 -14.50
CA ASP A 123 12.21 -2.58 -15.45
C ASP A 123 12.94 -1.30 -14.97
N GLY A 124 12.56 -0.77 -13.80
CA GLY A 124 13.17 0.43 -13.21
C GLY A 124 12.47 1.74 -13.56
N GLU A 125 11.44 1.73 -14.42
CA GLU A 125 10.68 2.92 -14.75
C GLU A 125 9.92 3.44 -13.54
N ALA A 126 10.05 4.74 -13.25
CA ALA A 126 9.33 5.40 -12.16
C ALA A 126 7.87 5.65 -12.54
N LEU A 127 6.98 5.41 -11.59
CA LEU A 127 5.56 5.66 -11.71
C LEU A 127 5.12 6.65 -10.64
N ASP A 128 4.46 7.73 -11.04
CA ASP A 128 3.70 8.52 -10.10
C ASP A 128 2.40 7.78 -9.78
N ILE A 129 2.15 7.53 -8.51
CA ILE A 129 0.99 6.75 -8.08
C ILE A 129 0.19 7.48 -7.01
N ARG A 130 -1.09 7.15 -6.96
CA ARG A 130 -1.96 7.47 -5.83
C ARG A 130 -2.35 6.16 -5.18
N LEU A 131 -2.04 6.03 -3.92
CA LEU A 131 -2.31 4.84 -3.14
C LEU A 131 -3.48 5.11 -2.19
N HIS A 132 -4.41 4.16 -2.13
CA HIS A 132 -5.51 4.15 -1.18
C HIS A 132 -5.52 2.80 -0.49
N TRP A 133 -5.67 2.77 0.82
CA TRP A 133 -5.97 1.52 1.49
C TRP A 133 -7.12 1.69 2.47
N ARG A 134 -7.80 0.58 2.71
CA ARG A 134 -8.89 0.48 3.66
C ARG A 134 -8.83 -0.87 4.37
N ILE A 135 -8.87 -0.83 5.69
CA ILE A 135 -9.15 -2.03 6.48
C ILE A 135 -10.64 -2.30 6.35
N LEU A 136 -11.01 -3.51 5.90
CA LEU A 136 -12.41 -3.85 5.70
C LEU A 136 -13.14 -3.87 7.04
N PRO A 137 -14.43 -3.47 7.09
CA PRO A 137 -15.19 -3.37 8.36
C PRO A 137 -15.18 -4.64 9.19
N GLU A 138 -15.25 -5.80 8.56
CA GLU A 138 -15.22 -7.12 9.23
C GLU A 138 -13.86 -7.45 9.85
N CYS A 139 -12.80 -6.73 9.50
CA CYS A 139 -11.43 -6.96 9.96
C CYS A 139 -10.85 -5.79 10.79
N GLU A 140 -11.67 -4.86 11.25
CA GLU A 140 -11.21 -3.70 12.04
C GLU A 140 -10.60 -4.11 13.39
N SER A 141 -10.98 -5.26 13.93
CA SER A 141 -10.43 -5.76 15.19
C SER A 141 -9.12 -6.51 15.03
N THR A 142 -8.80 -7.02 13.85
CA THR A 142 -7.62 -7.88 13.59
C THR A 142 -6.65 -7.29 12.58
N TRP A 143 -7.12 -6.46 11.65
CA TRP A 143 -6.40 -5.90 10.50
C TRP A 143 -5.91 -6.95 9.48
N GLU A 144 -6.58 -8.09 9.45
CA GLU A 144 -6.23 -9.20 8.55
C GLU A 144 -6.65 -8.98 7.10
N CYS A 145 -7.59 -8.08 6.85
CA CYS A 145 -8.13 -7.82 5.51
C CYS A 145 -7.99 -6.34 5.17
N VAL A 146 -7.01 -6.01 4.37
CA VAL A 146 -6.77 -4.66 3.88
C VAL A 146 -6.85 -4.66 2.36
N LEU A 147 -7.71 -3.81 1.81
CA LEU A 147 -7.78 -3.57 0.38
C LEU A 147 -6.92 -2.36 0.02
N VAL A 148 -5.99 -2.56 -0.90
CA VAL A 148 -5.12 -1.50 -1.41
C VAL A 148 -5.42 -1.29 -2.89
N ALA A 149 -5.60 -0.05 -3.30
CA ALA A 149 -5.71 0.36 -4.69
C ALA A 149 -4.55 1.28 -5.04
N ILE A 150 -3.88 1.00 -6.14
CA ILE A 150 -2.78 1.83 -6.66
C ILE A 150 -3.17 2.32 -8.05
N GLU A 151 -3.27 3.63 -8.16
CA GLU A 151 -3.65 4.34 -9.37
C GLU A 151 -2.39 4.95 -10.01
N ASN A 152 -2.19 4.69 -11.31
CA ASN A 152 -1.10 5.33 -12.06
C ASN A 152 -1.52 6.74 -12.45
N ILE A 153 -0.90 7.74 -11.84
CA ILE A 153 -1.19 9.16 -12.10
C ILE A 153 -0.04 9.86 -12.83
N THR A 154 0.84 9.11 -13.48
CA THR A 154 2.00 9.67 -14.21
C THR A 154 1.56 10.68 -15.27
N ALA A 155 0.57 10.33 -16.08
CA ALA A 155 0.04 11.23 -17.12
C ALA A 155 -0.59 12.49 -16.52
N LEU A 156 -1.33 12.33 -15.42
CA LEU A 156 -1.92 13.46 -14.69
C LEU A 156 -0.85 14.43 -14.17
N LYS A 157 0.20 13.90 -13.53
CA LYS A 157 1.31 14.71 -13.01
C LYS A 157 2.06 15.43 -14.11
N GLN A 158 2.28 14.79 -15.24
CA GLN A 158 2.90 15.43 -16.42
C GLN A 158 2.03 16.56 -16.98
N ALA A 159 0.71 16.35 -17.05
CA ALA A 159 -0.23 17.38 -17.51
C ALA A 159 -0.25 18.58 -16.55
N GLU A 160 -0.29 18.33 -15.24
CA GLU A 160 -0.22 19.38 -14.21
C GLU A 160 1.08 20.19 -14.32
N LYS A 161 2.20 19.52 -14.55
CA LYS A 161 3.50 20.19 -14.73
C LYS A 161 3.55 21.06 -15.98
N ARG A 162 3.02 20.55 -17.11
CA ARG A 162 2.91 21.34 -18.35
C ARG A 162 2.05 22.55 -18.15
N PHE A 163 0.88 22.40 -17.53
CA PHE A 163 -0.03 23.48 -17.24
C PHE A 163 0.63 24.55 -16.37
N ARG A 164 1.27 24.14 -15.29
CA ARG A 164 2.00 25.02 -14.38
C ARG A 164 3.08 25.82 -15.10
N ASN A 165 3.83 25.19 -16.01
CA ASN A 165 4.89 25.82 -16.77
C ASN A 165 4.36 26.87 -17.76
N LEU A 166 3.14 26.72 -18.30
CA LEU A 166 2.51 27.69 -19.19
C LEU A 166 2.15 29.00 -18.47
N PHE A 167 1.96 28.99 -17.16
CA PHE A 167 1.55 30.14 -16.36
C PHE A 167 2.64 30.73 -15.49
N LYS A 168 3.91 30.35 -15.70
CA LYS A 168 5.06 30.86 -14.94
C LYS A 168 5.54 32.25 -15.37
N TYR A 169 4.93 32.86 -16.36
CA TYR A 169 5.34 34.16 -16.92
C TYR A 169 4.20 35.15 -16.92
#